data_0a72664dd37699e32b6270b9d8af7c45
#
_entry.id   0a72664dd37699e32b6270b9d8af7c45
#
_cell.length_a   1.000
_cell.length_b   1.000
_cell.length_c   1.000
_cell.angle_alpha   90.00
_cell.angle_beta   90.00
_cell.angle_gamma   90.00
#
_symmetry.space_group_name_H-M   'P 1'
#
loop_
_entity.id
_entity.type
_entity.pdbx_description
1 polymer ?
#
loop_
_entity_poly.entity_id
_entity_poly.type
_entity_poly.pdbx_seq_one_letter_code
_entity_poly.pdbx_strand_id
1 'polypeptide(L)'
;SEKWDVIPANQRDTRNTLVAAANAYLDAFLEGKKDGVPWGYPCNRTEGGAHTGNGSPTDSCDVGVPSGVNIANRRFVVDETTGSVVVFCTFGAGSANGGSGAPDTHLFRIENGKLRYVHTLTHLLQSNFRGGGAGRGRGAGGAGGSGTPPGTQK
;
A
#
# COMPACT_ATOMS: atom_id res chain seq x y z
N SER A 1 3.86 -10.07 16.47
CA SER A 1 3.70 -10.96 15.29
C SER A 1 2.23 -11.09 14.95
N GLU A 2 1.92 -11.17 13.67
CA GLU A 2 0.56 -11.40 13.17
C GLU A 2 0.05 -12.80 13.56
N LYS A 3 -1.25 -12.88 13.81
CA LYS A 3 -1.93 -14.13 14.10
C LYS A 3 -2.87 -14.48 12.95
N TRP A 4 -2.67 -15.64 12.35
CA TRP A 4 -3.49 -16.17 11.26
C TRP A 4 -4.25 -17.42 11.71
N ASP A 5 -4.58 -17.47 12.99
CA ASP A 5 -5.30 -18.62 13.59
C ASP A 5 -6.70 -18.77 12.96
N VAL A 6 -7.20 -20.01 13.03
CA VAL A 6 -8.57 -20.33 12.64
C VAL A 6 -9.57 -19.59 13.52
N ILE A 7 -10.51 -18.90 12.89
CA ILE A 7 -11.61 -18.19 13.56
C ILE A 7 -12.67 -19.23 13.98
N PRO A 8 -13.17 -19.19 15.24
CA PRO A 8 -14.27 -20.03 15.66
C PRO A 8 -15.49 -19.90 14.72
N ALA A 9 -16.15 -21.00 14.41
CA ALA A 9 -17.19 -21.04 13.38
C ALA A 9 -18.32 -20.00 13.57
N ASN A 10 -18.67 -19.71 14.82
CA ASN A 10 -19.70 -18.73 15.17
C ASN A 10 -19.23 -17.26 15.14
N GLN A 11 -17.94 -17.03 14.83
CA GLN A 11 -17.35 -15.68 14.73
C GLN A 11 -16.84 -15.37 13.32
N ARG A 12 -17.00 -16.30 12.37
CA ARG A 12 -16.54 -16.12 11.00
C ARG A 12 -17.40 -15.13 10.25
N ASP A 13 -16.74 -14.20 9.59
CA ASP A 13 -17.39 -13.34 8.60
C ASP A 13 -17.76 -14.15 7.37
N THR A 14 -18.86 -13.77 6.74
CA THR A 14 -19.27 -14.39 5.47
C THR A 14 -18.38 -13.93 4.32
N ARG A 15 -18.30 -14.71 3.24
CA ARG A 15 -17.62 -14.32 2.02
C ARG A 15 -17.99 -12.89 1.56
N ASN A 16 -19.27 -12.55 1.61
CA ASN A 16 -19.73 -11.22 1.16
C ASN A 16 -19.17 -10.11 2.05
N THR A 17 -19.14 -10.29 3.38
CA THR A 17 -18.54 -9.34 4.32
C THR A 17 -17.05 -9.17 4.03
N LEU A 18 -16.33 -10.28 3.85
CA LEU A 18 -14.89 -10.29 3.58
C LEU A 18 -14.56 -9.56 2.26
N VAL A 19 -15.28 -9.87 1.17
CA VAL A 19 -15.08 -9.21 -0.13
C VAL A 19 -15.45 -7.74 -0.09
N ALA A 20 -16.52 -7.36 0.63
CA ALA A 20 -16.91 -5.96 0.79
C ALA A 20 -15.85 -5.14 1.52
N ALA A 21 -15.28 -5.67 2.60
CA ALA A 21 -14.20 -5.01 3.34
C ALA A 21 -12.93 -4.82 2.49
N ALA A 22 -12.53 -5.85 1.73
CA ALA A 22 -11.40 -5.76 0.81
C ALA A 22 -11.65 -4.74 -0.30
N ASN A 23 -12.84 -4.71 -0.90
CA ASN A 23 -13.20 -3.72 -1.91
C ASN A 23 -13.18 -2.30 -1.36
N ALA A 24 -13.74 -2.05 -0.18
CA ALA A 24 -13.74 -0.72 0.45
C ALA A 24 -12.30 -0.18 0.61
N TYR A 25 -11.35 -1.04 1.00
CA TYR A 25 -9.94 -0.66 1.06
C TYR A 25 -9.38 -0.29 -0.33
N LEU A 26 -9.63 -1.11 -1.34
CA LEU A 26 -9.11 -0.90 -2.70
C LEU A 26 -9.77 0.31 -3.40
N ASP A 27 -11.04 0.60 -3.11
CA ASP A 27 -11.75 1.76 -3.64
C ASP A 27 -11.20 3.08 -3.07
N ALA A 28 -10.71 3.06 -1.83
CA ALA A 28 -10.07 4.22 -1.22
C ALA A 28 -8.85 4.73 -2.00
N PHE A 29 -8.18 3.87 -2.78
CA PHE A 29 -7.06 4.26 -3.64
C PHE A 29 -7.49 5.19 -4.78
N LEU A 30 -8.68 5.03 -5.34
CA LEU A 30 -9.18 5.88 -6.41
C LEU A 30 -9.71 7.20 -5.88
N GLU A 31 -10.56 7.12 -4.86
CA GLU A 31 -11.28 8.28 -4.34
C GLU A 31 -10.48 9.08 -3.32
N GLY A 32 -9.46 8.50 -2.71
CA GLY A 32 -8.74 9.08 -1.57
C GLY A 32 -9.60 9.18 -0.31
N LYS A 33 -10.81 8.60 -0.33
CA LYS A 33 -11.73 8.61 0.80
C LYS A 33 -11.57 7.36 1.64
N LYS A 34 -11.11 7.55 2.86
CA LYS A 34 -10.82 6.46 3.79
C LYS A 34 -11.94 6.19 4.80
N ASP A 35 -12.93 7.07 4.88
CA ASP A 35 -14.01 7.01 5.89
C ASP A 35 -14.94 5.80 5.74
N GLY A 36 -15.09 5.28 4.52
CA GLY A 36 -15.88 4.08 4.24
C GLY A 36 -15.16 2.77 4.47
N VAL A 37 -13.86 2.79 4.76
CA VAL A 37 -13.07 1.58 4.96
C VAL A 37 -13.26 1.05 6.37
N PRO A 38 -13.56 -0.24 6.57
CA PRO A 38 -13.81 -0.82 7.88
C PRO A 38 -12.49 -1.08 8.64
N TRP A 39 -11.81 -0.02 9.04
CA TRP A 39 -10.56 -0.11 9.80
C TRP A 39 -10.75 -0.85 11.13
N GLY A 40 -9.87 -1.81 11.42
CA GLY A 40 -9.66 -2.36 12.76
C GLY A 40 -8.46 -1.70 13.44
N TYR A 41 -8.35 -1.87 14.75
CA TYR A 41 -7.19 -1.38 15.52
C TYR A 41 -6.74 -2.46 16.52
N PRO A 42 -5.45 -2.77 16.61
CA PRO A 42 -4.42 -2.38 15.66
C PRO A 42 -4.66 -3.02 14.28
N CYS A 43 -4.24 -2.34 13.22
CA CYS A 43 -4.17 -2.88 11.87
C CYS A 43 -2.73 -2.76 11.36
N ASN A 44 -2.10 -3.87 11.00
CA ASN A 44 -0.72 -3.88 10.50
C ASN A 44 -0.72 -3.94 8.98
N ARG A 45 0.08 -3.08 8.35
CA ARG A 45 0.30 -3.11 6.91
C ARG A 45 1.75 -3.45 6.59
N THR A 46 1.93 -4.36 5.64
CA THR A 46 3.23 -4.72 5.07
C THR A 46 3.19 -4.48 3.57
N GLU A 47 4.05 -3.62 3.07
CA GLU A 47 4.14 -3.26 1.66
C GLU A 47 5.51 -3.64 1.09
N GLY A 48 5.54 -4.54 0.11
CA GLY A 48 6.77 -5.03 -0.48
C GLY A 48 7.76 -5.58 0.56
N GLY A 49 7.26 -6.17 1.65
CA GLY A 49 8.04 -6.68 2.75
C GLY A 49 8.41 -5.66 3.84
N ALA A 50 8.06 -4.38 3.67
CA ALA A 50 8.31 -3.34 4.67
C ALA A 50 7.08 -3.13 5.56
N HIS A 51 7.24 -3.26 6.87
CA HIS A 51 6.20 -2.93 7.85
C HIS A 51 5.99 -1.42 7.95
N THR A 52 4.72 -0.99 7.97
CA THR A 52 4.35 0.42 8.14
C THR A 52 3.94 0.77 9.56
N GLY A 53 3.67 -0.23 10.41
CA GLY A 53 3.36 -0.06 11.83
C GLY A 53 4.59 -0.19 12.73
N ASN A 54 4.42 0.14 14.00
CA ASN A 54 5.47 0.06 15.03
C ASN A 54 5.11 -0.88 16.19
N GLY A 55 4.01 -1.63 16.08
CA GLY A 55 3.49 -2.53 17.12
C GLY A 55 2.58 -1.83 18.15
N SER A 56 2.17 -0.59 17.87
CA SER A 56 1.24 0.15 18.73
C SER A 56 -0.17 -0.43 18.66
N PRO A 57 -0.95 -0.39 19.77
CA PRO A 57 -2.38 -0.73 19.75
C PRO A 57 -3.20 0.17 18.81
N THR A 58 -2.67 1.33 18.42
CA THR A 58 -3.31 2.30 17.53
C THR A 58 -2.77 2.26 16.11
N ASP A 59 -1.92 1.28 15.75
CA ASP A 59 -1.44 1.13 14.39
C ASP A 59 -2.59 1.01 13.40
N SER A 60 -2.48 1.72 12.28
CA SER A 60 -3.49 1.78 11.23
C SER A 60 -2.94 1.33 9.89
N CYS A 61 -3.76 0.62 9.12
CA CYS A 61 -3.46 0.22 7.75
C CYS A 61 -3.75 1.32 6.72
N ASP A 62 -4.21 2.49 7.13
CA ASP A 62 -4.47 3.63 6.24
C ASP A 62 -3.21 4.39 5.81
N VAL A 63 -2.07 4.05 6.42
CA VAL A 63 -0.77 4.65 6.11
C VAL A 63 -0.35 4.31 4.69
N GLY A 64 0.00 5.34 3.92
CA GLY A 64 0.51 5.18 2.56
C GLY A 64 -0.51 4.72 1.52
N VAL A 65 -1.82 4.72 1.84
CA VAL A 65 -2.88 4.53 0.83
C VAL A 65 -2.91 5.79 -0.06
N PRO A 66 -2.59 5.66 -1.36
CA PRO A 66 -2.58 6.80 -2.28
C PRO A 66 -3.99 7.24 -2.65
N SER A 67 -4.10 8.33 -3.41
CA SER A 67 -5.33 8.77 -4.05
C SER A 67 -5.14 8.85 -5.57
N GLY A 68 -6.23 8.76 -6.32
CA GLY A 68 -6.20 8.84 -7.78
C GLY A 68 -5.60 7.61 -8.47
N VAL A 69 -5.50 6.48 -7.76
CA VAL A 69 -4.97 5.22 -8.29
C VAL A 69 -6.09 4.20 -8.43
N ASN A 70 -6.37 3.78 -9.65
CA ASN A 70 -7.36 2.74 -9.90
C ASN A 70 -6.77 1.34 -9.65
N ILE A 71 -7.43 0.55 -8.81
CA ILE A 71 -7.12 -0.86 -8.60
C ILE A 71 -8.16 -1.69 -9.36
N ALA A 72 -7.79 -2.12 -10.56
CA ALA A 72 -8.68 -2.77 -11.52
C ALA A 72 -8.51 -4.29 -11.59
N ASN A 73 -9.37 -4.96 -12.36
CA ASN A 73 -9.28 -6.39 -12.69
C ASN A 73 -9.21 -7.32 -11.46
N ARG A 74 -9.98 -7.01 -10.43
CA ARG A 74 -9.97 -7.70 -9.13
C ARG A 74 -10.49 -9.12 -9.22
N ARG A 75 -9.72 -10.09 -8.75
CA ARG A 75 -10.09 -11.50 -8.61
C ARG A 75 -9.84 -11.93 -7.18
N PHE A 76 -10.83 -12.54 -6.55
CA PHE A 76 -10.84 -12.82 -5.12
C PHE A 76 -10.70 -14.31 -4.83
N VAL A 77 -9.75 -14.66 -3.97
CA VAL A 77 -9.70 -15.95 -3.28
C VAL A 77 -10.00 -15.70 -1.81
N VAL A 78 -11.00 -16.39 -1.27
CA VAL A 78 -11.53 -16.13 0.07
C VAL A 78 -11.53 -17.40 0.89
N ASP A 79 -11.01 -17.30 2.11
CA ASP A 79 -11.10 -18.32 3.14
C ASP A 79 -11.81 -17.74 4.38
N GLU A 80 -13.06 -18.14 4.59
CA GLU A 80 -13.85 -17.74 5.75
C GLU A 80 -13.30 -18.32 7.07
N THR A 81 -12.55 -19.42 6.98
CA THR A 81 -12.00 -20.10 8.17
C THR A 81 -10.95 -19.26 8.86
N THR A 82 -10.14 -18.58 8.08
CA THR A 82 -9.11 -17.67 8.57
C THR A 82 -9.47 -16.19 8.37
N GLY A 83 -10.66 -15.89 7.85
CA GLY A 83 -11.04 -14.51 7.52
C GLY A 83 -10.11 -13.85 6.51
N SER A 84 -9.55 -14.64 5.59
CA SER A 84 -8.55 -14.17 4.64
C SER A 84 -9.16 -13.88 3.28
N VAL A 85 -8.67 -12.80 2.64
CA VAL A 85 -8.99 -12.47 1.25
C VAL A 85 -7.70 -12.16 0.51
N VAL A 86 -7.41 -12.91 -0.55
CA VAL A 86 -6.38 -12.54 -1.52
C VAL A 86 -7.07 -11.91 -2.72
N VAL A 87 -6.59 -10.74 -3.14
CA VAL A 87 -7.06 -10.05 -4.33
C VAL A 87 -5.91 -9.93 -5.32
N PHE A 88 -6.01 -10.63 -6.43
CA PHE A 88 -5.16 -10.39 -7.59
C PHE A 88 -5.77 -9.26 -8.41
N CYS A 89 -5.01 -8.23 -8.71
CA CYS A 89 -5.50 -7.02 -9.33
C CYS A 89 -4.44 -6.33 -10.20
N THR A 90 -4.81 -5.16 -10.71
CA THR A 90 -3.91 -4.32 -11.50
C THR A 90 -3.86 -2.94 -10.86
N PHE A 91 -2.67 -2.53 -10.40
CA PHE A 91 -2.41 -1.25 -9.77
C PHE A 91 -2.21 -0.16 -10.84
N GLY A 92 -3.01 0.89 -10.79
CA GLY A 92 -2.86 2.07 -11.64
C GLY A 92 -3.37 1.91 -13.08
N ALA A 93 -4.16 0.89 -13.39
CA ALA A 93 -4.75 0.73 -14.72
C ALA A 93 -5.69 1.88 -15.05
N GLY A 94 -5.50 2.52 -16.22
CA GLY A 94 -6.33 3.64 -16.66
C GLY A 94 -6.19 4.89 -15.81
N SER A 95 -5.13 5.03 -15.01
CA SER A 95 -4.78 6.27 -14.31
C SER A 95 -4.51 7.39 -15.31
N ALA A 96 -4.56 8.66 -14.86
CA ALA A 96 -4.38 9.86 -15.69
C ALA A 96 -3.14 9.85 -16.60
N ASN A 97 -2.16 8.99 -16.31
CA ASN A 97 -0.95 8.79 -17.11
C ASN A 97 -1.09 7.67 -18.18
N GLY A 98 -2.28 7.12 -18.40
CA GLY A 98 -2.57 6.21 -19.53
C GLY A 98 -1.88 4.83 -19.50
N GLY A 99 -1.38 4.40 -18.33
CA GLY A 99 -0.67 3.13 -18.22
C GLY A 99 -1.60 1.90 -18.19
N SER A 100 -1.07 0.75 -18.65
CA SER A 100 -1.74 -0.56 -18.52
C SER A 100 -1.85 -1.03 -17.07
N GLY A 101 -1.17 -0.35 -16.15
CA GLY A 101 -1.05 -0.72 -14.76
C GLY A 101 0.02 -1.80 -14.50
N ALA A 102 0.23 -2.12 -13.24
CA ALA A 102 1.18 -3.14 -12.80
C ALA A 102 0.44 -4.32 -12.14
N PRO A 103 0.91 -5.57 -12.31
CA PRO A 103 0.40 -6.70 -11.54
C PRO A 103 0.54 -6.42 -10.05
N ASP A 104 -0.53 -6.68 -9.30
CA ASP A 104 -0.61 -6.36 -7.90
C ASP A 104 -1.39 -7.41 -7.13
N THR A 105 -1.04 -7.62 -5.88
CA THR A 105 -1.69 -8.57 -4.99
C THR A 105 -1.86 -7.95 -3.61
N HIS A 106 -3.08 -8.03 -3.09
CA HIS A 106 -3.39 -7.67 -1.71
C HIS A 106 -3.87 -8.90 -0.95
N LEU A 107 -3.30 -9.16 0.22
CA LEU A 107 -3.78 -10.15 1.17
C LEU A 107 -4.34 -9.40 2.39
N PHE A 108 -5.55 -9.72 2.76
CA PHE A 108 -6.23 -9.16 3.92
C PHE A 108 -6.50 -10.23 4.97
N ARG A 109 -6.35 -9.88 6.25
CA ARG A 109 -6.99 -10.52 7.39
C ARG A 109 -8.12 -9.63 7.86
N ILE A 110 -9.32 -10.18 7.98
CA ILE A 110 -10.53 -9.48 8.39
C ILE A 110 -11.17 -10.26 9.53
N GLU A 111 -11.52 -9.55 10.60
CA GLU A 111 -12.16 -10.13 11.78
C GLU A 111 -13.29 -9.21 12.23
N ASN A 112 -14.49 -9.76 12.42
CA ASN A 112 -15.69 -9.00 12.76
C ASN A 112 -15.94 -7.85 11.77
N GLY A 113 -15.77 -8.11 10.49
CA GLY A 113 -15.92 -7.14 9.41
C GLY A 113 -14.85 -6.04 9.38
N LYS A 114 -13.77 -6.13 10.19
CA LYS A 114 -12.72 -5.12 10.30
C LYS A 114 -11.37 -5.61 9.79
N LEU A 115 -10.66 -4.75 9.07
CA LEU A 115 -9.29 -5.02 8.61
C LEU A 115 -8.32 -5.13 9.80
N ARG A 116 -7.54 -6.20 9.83
CA ARG A 116 -6.53 -6.47 10.86
C ARG A 116 -5.12 -6.49 10.30
N TYR A 117 -4.94 -7.10 9.14
CA TYR A 117 -3.67 -7.13 8.42
C TYR A 117 -3.91 -6.84 6.96
N VAL A 118 -2.97 -6.11 6.34
CA VAL A 118 -2.95 -5.84 4.90
C VAL A 118 -1.53 -6.05 4.39
N HIS A 119 -1.34 -7.03 3.53
CA HIS A 119 -0.07 -7.23 2.82
C HIS A 119 -0.25 -6.87 1.36
N THR A 120 0.67 -6.10 0.83
CA THR A 120 0.64 -5.68 -0.57
C THR A 120 1.94 -6.01 -1.27
N LEU A 121 1.83 -6.48 -2.49
CA LEU A 121 2.97 -6.73 -3.36
C LEU A 121 2.64 -6.29 -4.78
N THR A 122 3.23 -5.17 -5.18
CA THR A 122 3.09 -4.63 -6.54
C THR A 122 4.35 -4.93 -7.33
N HIS A 123 4.20 -5.57 -8.49
CA HIS A 123 5.31 -5.81 -9.41
C HIS A 123 5.53 -4.58 -10.29
N LEU A 124 6.41 -3.69 -9.86
CA LEU A 124 6.77 -2.48 -10.61
C LEU A 124 7.84 -2.83 -11.65
N LEU A 125 7.44 -2.94 -12.92
CA LEU A 125 8.40 -2.96 -14.01
C LEU A 125 9.05 -1.57 -14.09
N GLN A 126 10.35 -1.48 -14.06
CA GLN A 126 11.13 -0.21 -14.05
C GLN A 126 10.75 0.76 -15.18
N SER A 127 10.15 0.26 -16.27
CA SER A 127 9.70 1.07 -17.42
C SER A 127 8.40 1.84 -17.17
N ASN A 128 7.61 1.48 -16.14
CA ASN A 128 6.28 2.05 -15.91
C ASN A 128 6.23 3.09 -14.79
N PHE A 129 7.34 3.33 -14.09
CA PHE A 129 7.40 4.27 -12.97
C PHE A 129 8.23 5.52 -13.33
N ARG A 130 7.75 6.30 -14.31
CA ARG A 130 8.16 7.70 -14.45
C ARG A 130 7.11 8.58 -13.79
N GLY A 131 7.38 8.99 -12.55
CA GLY A 131 6.62 10.07 -11.94
C GLY A 131 6.05 9.75 -10.55
N GLY A 132 6.84 10.04 -9.53
CA GLY A 132 6.45 10.04 -8.12
C GLY A 132 7.68 9.98 -7.23
N GLY A 133 8.69 10.81 -7.53
CA GLY A 133 9.89 10.90 -6.71
C GLY A 133 9.57 11.49 -5.35
N ALA A 134 9.55 10.66 -4.31
CA ALA A 134 9.80 11.14 -2.97
C ALA A 134 11.21 11.74 -2.96
N GLY A 135 11.30 13.06 -2.79
CA GLY A 135 12.53 13.81 -2.76
C GLY A 135 13.48 13.30 -1.68
N ARG A 136 14.49 12.55 -2.08
CA ARG A 136 15.67 12.38 -1.25
C ARG A 136 16.48 13.67 -1.37
N GLY A 137 16.41 14.51 -0.35
CA GLY A 137 17.29 15.64 -0.15
C GLY A 137 18.74 15.15 -0.12
N ARG A 138 19.49 15.40 -1.18
CA ARG A 138 20.94 15.34 -1.14
C ARG A 138 21.43 16.62 -0.49
N GLY A 139 21.95 16.50 0.71
CA GLY A 139 22.75 17.54 1.35
C GLY A 139 24.00 17.78 0.52
N ALA A 140 24.14 18.99 -0.02
CA ALA A 140 25.35 19.47 -0.62
C ALA A 140 26.32 19.85 0.50
N GLY A 141 27.35 19.02 0.68
CA GLY A 141 28.54 19.39 1.42
C GLY A 141 29.41 20.28 0.57
N GLY A 142 29.58 21.54 1.00
CA GLY A 142 30.52 22.46 0.38
C GLY A 142 31.95 22.07 0.69
N ALA A 143 32.84 22.20 -0.26
CA ALA A 143 34.25 22.35 -0.04
C ALA A 143 34.74 23.50 -0.92
N GLY A 144 35.26 24.54 -0.27
CA GLY A 144 35.89 25.68 -0.88
C GLY A 144 37.23 25.30 -1.52
N GLY A 145 37.58 26.02 -2.57
CA GLY A 145 38.87 26.01 -3.20
C GLY A 145 39.14 27.37 -3.81
N SER A 146 39.85 28.21 -3.05
CA SER A 146 40.44 29.47 -3.52
C SER A 146 41.56 29.17 -4.48
N GLY A 147 41.49 29.73 -5.67
CA GLY A 147 42.58 29.74 -6.63
C GLY A 147 42.67 31.08 -7.36
N THR A 148 43.59 31.91 -6.93
CA THR A 148 43.99 33.15 -7.57
C THR A 148 44.85 32.87 -8.80
N PRO A 149 44.64 33.44 -9.98
CA PRO A 149 45.60 33.38 -11.07
C PRO A 149 46.59 34.57 -11.00
N PRO A 150 47.84 34.34 -11.41
CA PRO A 150 48.87 35.36 -11.37
C PRO A 150 48.80 36.29 -12.59
N GLY A 151 49.17 37.55 -12.33
CA GLY A 151 49.27 38.58 -13.34
C GLY A 151 50.39 38.37 -14.34
N THR A 152 50.23 38.91 -15.54
CA THR A 152 51.29 39.18 -16.47
C THR A 152 51.25 40.61 -16.95
N GLN A 153 52.41 41.21 -16.86
CA GLN A 153 52.79 42.53 -17.32
C GLN A 153 52.76 42.59 -18.85
N LYS A 154 52.36 43.63 -19.39
CA LYS A 154 52.97 44.73 -20.18
C LYS A 154 51.90 45.57 -20.83
#